data_cf6221af730b80c6098ac2f6d048e541
#
_entry.id   cf6221af730b80c6098ac2f6d048e541
#
_cell.length_a   1.000
_cell.length_b   1.000
_cell.length_c   1.000
_cell.angle_alpha   90.00
_cell.angle_beta   90.00
_cell.angle_gamma   90.00
#
_symmetry.space_group_name_H-M   'P 1'
#
loop_
_entity.id
_entity.type
_entity.pdbx_description
1 polymer ?
#
loop_
_entity_poly.entity_id
_entity_poly.type
_entity_poly.pdbx_seq_one_letter_code
_entity_poly.pdbx_strand_id
1 'polypeptide(L)'
;GNYTWPEFEETAASSLCYTSGTTGNPKGALYTHRSTVLHALMAGTPSVTGTGSNTTLMPVVPMFHVNAWGQPYYAPLTGSKLVLPGPGLDGASLYNIIHAEGVTNTAGVPTIWRNLLKHTREVEGNLDVLEHVIIGGSAAPSAMIEEFQTTYGTQVVHAWGMTEMSPLGSSGVLPPHIEKTATEAEKFDLKVKQGHRVWGVDMKIVDDEAVPQPNDGKARGHLVVRGPWIISSYYNNHDAN
;
A
#
# COMPACT_ATOMS: atom_id res chain seq x y z
N GLY A 1 34.51 6.92 -0.80
CA GLY A 1 34.82 7.06 -2.22
C GLY A 1 34.06 8.22 -2.83
N ASN A 2 34.67 8.93 -3.77
CA ASN A 2 34.01 10.04 -4.46
C ASN A 2 33.11 9.45 -5.55
N TYR A 3 31.80 9.32 -5.25
CA TYR A 3 30.80 8.95 -6.25
C TYR A 3 30.23 10.24 -6.86
N THR A 4 30.24 10.33 -8.18
CA THR A 4 29.61 11.43 -8.92
C THR A 4 28.18 11.00 -9.28
N TRP A 5 27.20 11.68 -8.75
CA TRP A 5 25.80 11.44 -9.07
C TRP A 5 25.51 11.84 -10.52
N PRO A 6 24.85 10.99 -11.31
CA PRO A 6 24.46 11.36 -12.67
C PRO A 6 23.37 12.43 -12.65
N GLU A 7 23.44 13.35 -13.60
CA GLU A 7 22.36 14.29 -13.89
C GLU A 7 21.46 13.70 -14.96
N PHE A 8 20.13 13.76 -14.76
CA PHE A 8 19.12 13.29 -15.70
C PHE A 8 17.82 14.05 -15.51
N GLU A 9 16.98 14.04 -16.55
CA GLU A 9 15.63 14.60 -16.49
C GLU A 9 14.75 13.82 -15.51
N GLU A 10 14.01 14.51 -14.65
CA GLU A 10 13.11 13.87 -13.68
C GLU A 10 12.00 13.03 -14.34
N THR A 11 11.69 13.30 -15.60
CA THR A 11 10.75 12.53 -16.42
C THR A 11 11.37 11.29 -17.08
N ALA A 12 12.67 11.08 -16.93
CA ALA A 12 13.32 9.85 -17.38
C ALA A 12 12.73 8.63 -16.66
N ALA A 13 12.73 7.48 -17.35
CA ALA A 13 12.24 6.23 -16.80
C ALA A 13 13.09 5.78 -15.59
N SER A 14 12.44 5.40 -14.51
CA SER A 14 13.08 4.87 -13.30
C SER A 14 12.93 3.35 -13.17
N SER A 15 11.77 2.82 -13.50
CA SER A 15 11.47 1.40 -13.38
C SER A 15 10.25 1.00 -14.22
N LEU A 16 10.12 -0.31 -14.46
CA LEU A 16 9.03 -0.91 -15.23
C LEU A 16 8.45 -2.09 -14.46
N CYS A 17 7.15 -2.06 -14.20
CA CYS A 17 6.42 -3.18 -13.61
C CYS A 17 5.28 -3.62 -14.51
N TYR A 18 5.11 -4.93 -14.70
CA TYR A 18 4.04 -5.46 -15.52
C TYR A 18 2.78 -5.73 -14.70
N THR A 19 1.63 -5.38 -15.27
CA THR A 19 0.32 -5.80 -14.74
C THR A 19 0.00 -7.21 -15.20
N SER A 20 -0.76 -7.96 -14.41
CA SER A 20 -1.23 -9.29 -14.81
C SER A 20 -2.30 -9.26 -15.91
N GLY A 21 -2.83 -8.07 -16.23
CA GLY A 21 -3.87 -7.84 -17.25
C GLY A 21 -5.11 -8.74 -17.05
N THR A 22 -6.25 -8.15 -16.73
CA THR A 22 -7.52 -8.94 -16.64
C THR A 22 -8.07 -9.30 -18.00
N THR A 23 -7.61 -8.65 -19.07
CA THR A 23 -8.14 -8.78 -20.44
C THR A 23 -7.02 -8.70 -21.47
N GLY A 24 -6.14 -9.72 -21.52
CA GLY A 24 -5.11 -9.79 -22.56
C GLY A 24 -3.68 -9.95 -22.06
N ASN A 25 -2.71 -9.57 -22.88
CA ASN A 25 -1.29 -9.64 -22.55
C ASN A 25 -0.93 -8.69 -21.39
N PRO A 26 0.06 -9.06 -20.55
CA PRO A 26 0.57 -8.17 -19.51
C PRO A 26 1.02 -6.82 -20.08
N LYS A 27 0.68 -5.72 -19.39
CA LYS A 27 1.05 -4.36 -19.79
C LYS A 27 2.14 -3.82 -18.88
N GLY A 28 3.15 -3.22 -19.45
CA GLY A 28 4.26 -2.62 -18.70
C GLY A 28 3.94 -1.20 -18.24
N ALA A 29 3.73 -1.00 -16.96
CA ALA A 29 3.60 0.33 -16.36
C ALA A 29 4.99 0.95 -16.20
N LEU A 30 5.25 2.04 -16.92
CA LEU A 30 6.54 2.73 -16.91
C LEU A 30 6.50 3.89 -15.91
N TYR A 31 7.33 3.80 -14.87
CA TYR A 31 7.46 4.87 -13.88
C TYR A 31 8.60 5.81 -14.23
N THR A 32 8.45 7.08 -13.90
CA THR A 32 9.51 8.08 -14.00
C THR A 32 10.14 8.34 -12.64
N HIS A 33 11.31 8.96 -12.59
CA HIS A 33 11.92 9.44 -11.34
C HIS A 33 10.97 10.38 -10.62
N ARG A 34 10.31 11.31 -11.33
CA ARG A 34 9.30 12.22 -10.76
C ARG A 34 8.15 11.45 -10.09
N SER A 35 7.51 10.50 -10.79
CA SER A 35 6.39 9.76 -10.23
C SER A 35 6.80 8.93 -9.02
N THR A 36 7.98 8.30 -9.05
CA THR A 36 8.52 7.52 -7.93
C THR A 36 8.76 8.39 -6.71
N VAL A 37 9.37 9.56 -6.87
CA VAL A 37 9.65 10.48 -5.75
C VAL A 37 8.35 11.05 -5.17
N LEU A 38 7.42 11.51 -5.99
CA LEU A 38 6.14 12.07 -5.53
C LEU A 38 5.29 11.02 -4.81
N HIS A 39 5.27 9.79 -5.33
CA HIS A 39 4.65 8.66 -4.65
C HIS A 39 5.31 8.38 -3.29
N ALA A 40 6.65 8.31 -3.23
CA ALA A 40 7.39 8.05 -2.00
C ALA A 40 7.16 9.15 -0.94
N LEU A 41 7.14 10.42 -1.35
CA LEU A 41 6.82 11.56 -0.48
C LEU A 41 5.42 11.43 0.15
N MET A 42 4.42 11.01 -0.62
CA MET A 42 3.06 10.83 -0.11
C MET A 42 2.94 9.57 0.75
N ALA A 43 3.44 8.43 0.24
CA ALA A 43 3.36 7.15 0.93
C ALA A 43 4.10 7.15 2.27
N GLY A 44 5.25 7.86 2.38
CA GLY A 44 6.04 7.99 3.60
C GLY A 44 5.44 8.92 4.65
N THR A 45 4.24 9.47 4.43
CA THR A 45 3.62 10.33 5.47
C THR A 45 2.96 9.50 6.57
N PRO A 46 2.97 9.97 7.83
CA PRO A 46 2.27 9.31 8.94
C PRO A 46 0.77 9.12 8.69
N SER A 47 0.15 10.03 7.94
CA SER A 47 -1.28 9.98 7.59
C SER A 47 -1.65 8.92 6.55
N VAL A 48 -0.67 8.25 5.94
CA VAL A 48 -0.88 7.23 4.90
C VAL A 48 -0.41 5.86 5.36
N THR A 49 0.82 5.74 5.85
CA THR A 49 1.42 4.45 6.24
C THR A 49 1.86 4.39 7.69
N GLY A 50 1.76 5.48 8.43
CA GLY A 50 2.27 5.56 9.82
C GLY A 50 3.80 5.52 9.90
N THR A 51 4.52 5.80 8.81
CA THR A 51 5.98 5.60 8.74
C THR A 51 6.73 6.83 9.26
N GLY A 52 7.82 6.60 9.98
CA GLY A 52 8.69 7.64 10.53
C GLY A 52 10.08 7.11 10.87
N SER A 53 10.96 7.94 11.40
CA SER A 53 12.35 7.59 11.71
C SER A 53 12.52 6.50 12.79
N ASN A 54 11.49 6.27 13.59
CA ASN A 54 11.42 5.20 14.59
C ASN A 54 10.82 3.89 14.04
N THR A 55 10.47 3.86 12.75
CA THR A 55 9.83 2.70 12.13
C THR A 55 10.86 1.68 11.68
N THR A 56 10.61 0.40 11.96
CA THR A 56 11.24 -0.74 11.30
C THR A 56 10.26 -1.31 10.29
N LEU A 57 10.51 -1.07 9.01
CA LEU A 57 9.62 -1.41 7.90
C LEU A 57 10.04 -2.70 7.23
N MET A 58 9.10 -3.64 7.02
CA MET A 58 9.35 -4.89 6.31
C MET A 58 8.38 -5.05 5.13
N PRO A 59 8.84 -4.87 3.88
CA PRO A 59 8.04 -5.19 2.70
C PRO A 59 7.96 -6.71 2.51
N VAL A 60 6.74 -7.26 2.55
CA VAL A 60 6.47 -8.65 2.18
C VAL A 60 6.02 -8.74 0.72
N VAL A 61 5.68 -7.61 0.13
CA VAL A 61 5.37 -7.49 -1.30
C VAL A 61 6.65 -7.60 -2.12
N PRO A 62 6.68 -8.41 -3.21
CA PRO A 62 7.87 -8.55 -4.05
C PRO A 62 8.29 -7.25 -4.72
N MET A 63 9.62 -7.06 -4.88
CA MET A 63 10.19 -5.87 -5.54
C MET A 63 9.71 -5.70 -6.99
N PHE A 64 9.46 -6.80 -7.70
CA PHE A 64 8.96 -6.76 -9.09
C PHE A 64 7.48 -6.37 -9.19
N HIS A 65 6.73 -6.37 -8.08
CA HIS A 65 5.33 -5.97 -8.04
C HIS A 65 5.21 -4.55 -7.49
N VAL A 66 5.06 -3.61 -8.39
CA VAL A 66 4.96 -2.17 -8.10
C VAL A 66 6.06 -1.68 -7.14
N ASN A 67 7.30 -2.19 -7.35
CA ASN A 67 8.47 -1.87 -6.53
C ASN A 67 8.21 -2.07 -5.02
N ALA A 68 7.62 -3.20 -4.65
CA ALA A 68 7.22 -3.47 -3.26
C ALA A 68 6.37 -2.34 -2.65
N TRP A 69 5.42 -1.82 -3.43
CA TRP A 69 4.54 -0.69 -3.08
C TRP A 69 5.29 0.58 -2.68
N GLY A 70 6.47 0.80 -3.26
CA GLY A 70 7.30 1.96 -3.03
C GLY A 70 8.07 1.98 -1.72
N GLN A 71 7.96 0.92 -0.88
CA GLN A 71 8.61 0.85 0.43
C GLN A 71 10.12 1.07 0.37
N PRO A 72 10.88 0.55 -0.61
CA PRO A 72 12.32 0.80 -0.73
C PRO A 72 12.69 2.26 -0.97
N TYR A 73 11.75 3.06 -1.45
CA TYR A 73 11.96 4.48 -1.73
C TYR A 73 11.59 5.35 -0.53
N TYR A 74 10.44 5.10 0.11
CA TYR A 74 10.06 5.93 1.23
C TYR A 74 10.72 5.53 2.57
N ALA A 75 11.21 4.31 2.73
CA ALA A 75 11.97 3.94 3.93
C ALA A 75 13.21 4.82 4.14
N PRO A 76 14.13 4.98 3.16
CA PRO A 76 15.26 5.90 3.33
C PRO A 76 14.83 7.36 3.41
N LEU A 77 13.74 7.76 2.74
CA LEU A 77 13.20 9.12 2.79
C LEU A 77 12.77 9.50 4.22
N THR A 78 12.15 8.56 4.95
CA THR A 78 11.65 8.77 6.31
C THR A 78 12.68 8.44 7.39
N GLY A 79 13.85 7.89 7.02
CA GLY A 79 14.87 7.42 7.95
C GLY A 79 14.50 6.11 8.66
N SER A 80 13.55 5.35 8.11
CA SER A 80 13.12 4.05 8.65
C SER A 80 14.17 2.96 8.43
N LYS A 81 14.29 2.02 9.37
CA LYS A 81 15.04 0.79 9.16
C LYS A 81 14.27 -0.09 8.16
N LEU A 82 14.94 -0.58 7.12
CA LEU A 82 14.36 -1.49 6.14
C LEU A 82 14.84 -2.92 6.40
N VAL A 83 13.90 -3.84 6.62
CA VAL A 83 14.14 -5.28 6.80
C VAL A 83 13.62 -6.02 5.57
N LEU A 84 14.46 -6.77 4.90
CA LEU A 84 14.09 -7.58 3.74
C LEU A 84 13.91 -9.04 4.18
N PRO A 85 12.69 -9.62 4.11
CA PRO A 85 12.39 -10.95 4.67
C PRO A 85 13.03 -12.11 3.89
N GLY A 86 13.56 -11.86 2.69
CA GLY A 86 14.08 -12.93 1.83
C GLY A 86 12.96 -13.82 1.28
N PRO A 87 13.24 -15.10 0.96
CA PRO A 87 12.27 -16.00 0.34
C PRO A 87 11.29 -16.64 1.34
N GLY A 88 11.54 -16.59 2.65
CA GLY A 88 10.70 -17.20 3.68
C GLY A 88 9.50 -16.32 4.02
N LEU A 89 8.37 -16.53 3.35
CA LEU A 89 7.14 -15.75 3.54
C LEU A 89 6.00 -16.57 4.17
N ASP A 90 6.31 -17.71 4.74
CA ASP A 90 5.38 -18.48 5.56
C ASP A 90 5.19 -17.84 6.96
N GLY A 91 4.14 -18.29 7.68
CA GLY A 91 3.78 -17.69 8.96
C GLY A 91 4.89 -17.74 10.01
N ALA A 92 5.61 -18.85 10.09
CA ALA A 92 6.71 -19.04 11.07
C ALA A 92 7.91 -18.14 10.75
N SER A 93 8.33 -18.09 9.49
CA SER A 93 9.44 -17.26 9.04
C SER A 93 9.16 -15.77 9.29
N LEU A 94 7.94 -15.30 8.95
CA LEU A 94 7.54 -13.91 9.18
C LEU A 94 7.43 -13.59 10.67
N TYR A 95 6.85 -14.49 11.47
CA TYR A 95 6.74 -14.32 12.92
C TYR A 95 8.14 -14.15 13.55
N ASN A 96 9.07 -15.01 13.20
CA ASN A 96 10.43 -14.97 13.72
C ASN A 96 11.18 -13.68 13.34
N ILE A 97 11.12 -13.26 12.07
CA ILE A 97 11.81 -12.04 11.64
C ILE A 97 11.17 -10.76 12.21
N ILE A 98 9.85 -10.72 12.37
CA ILE A 98 9.15 -9.62 13.02
C ILE A 98 9.72 -9.38 14.41
N HIS A 99 9.85 -10.43 15.22
CA HIS A 99 10.38 -10.31 16.59
C HIS A 99 11.88 -10.09 16.62
N ALA A 100 12.65 -10.82 15.80
CA ALA A 100 14.12 -10.70 15.80
C ALA A 100 14.61 -9.32 15.38
N GLU A 101 13.92 -8.69 14.42
CA GLU A 101 14.31 -7.40 13.86
C GLU A 101 13.53 -6.20 14.47
N GLY A 102 12.53 -6.49 15.31
CA GLY A 102 11.65 -5.47 15.89
C GLY A 102 10.83 -4.75 14.82
N VAL A 103 10.20 -5.50 13.92
CA VAL A 103 9.42 -4.92 12.82
C VAL A 103 8.16 -4.28 13.38
N THR A 104 8.03 -2.96 13.18
CA THR A 104 6.85 -2.20 13.62
C THR A 104 5.80 -2.04 12.53
N ASN A 105 6.23 -1.96 11.27
CA ASN A 105 5.34 -1.76 10.12
C ASN A 105 5.64 -2.78 9.02
N THR A 106 4.59 -3.34 8.46
CA THR A 106 4.72 -4.27 7.33
C THR A 106 3.58 -4.11 6.35
N ALA A 107 3.78 -4.57 5.10
CA ALA A 107 2.77 -4.45 4.05
C ALA A 107 2.72 -5.71 3.19
N GLY A 108 1.51 -6.14 2.87
CA GLY A 108 1.30 -7.34 2.06
C GLY A 108 -0.17 -7.62 1.74
N VAL A 109 -0.39 -8.75 1.10
CA VAL A 109 -1.73 -9.22 0.69
C VAL A 109 -2.38 -10.09 1.78
N PRO A 110 -3.71 -10.21 1.83
CA PRO A 110 -4.42 -10.94 2.90
C PRO A 110 -3.98 -12.39 3.10
N THR A 111 -3.54 -13.09 2.04
CA THR A 111 -3.08 -14.48 2.15
C THR A 111 -1.84 -14.64 3.03
N ILE A 112 -0.94 -13.69 2.99
CA ILE A 112 0.27 -13.64 3.83
C ILE A 112 -0.14 -13.48 5.30
N TRP A 113 -1.00 -12.52 5.57
CA TRP A 113 -1.45 -12.22 6.93
C TRP A 113 -2.26 -13.35 7.55
N ARG A 114 -3.06 -14.06 6.77
CA ARG A 114 -3.74 -15.27 7.23
C ARG A 114 -2.75 -16.33 7.72
N ASN A 115 -1.63 -16.52 7.02
CA ASN A 115 -0.61 -17.49 7.43
C ASN A 115 0.12 -17.04 8.70
N LEU A 116 0.44 -15.73 8.82
CA LEU A 116 1.02 -15.17 10.03
C LEU A 116 0.09 -15.34 11.24
N LEU A 117 -1.17 -14.91 11.14
CA LEU A 117 -2.17 -15.04 12.21
C LEU A 117 -2.40 -16.50 12.60
N LYS A 118 -2.47 -17.42 11.62
CA LYS A 118 -2.58 -18.85 11.90
C LYS A 118 -1.41 -19.36 12.74
N HIS A 119 -0.18 -19.05 12.32
CA HIS A 119 1.03 -19.45 13.06
C HIS A 119 1.07 -18.83 14.46
N THR A 120 0.76 -17.53 14.58
CA THR A 120 0.75 -16.84 15.89
C THR A 120 -0.19 -17.52 16.88
N ARG A 121 -1.38 -17.95 16.42
CA ARG A 121 -2.33 -18.72 17.26
C ARG A 121 -1.79 -20.10 17.64
N GLU A 122 -1.16 -20.81 16.69
CA GLU A 122 -0.62 -22.16 16.92
C GLU A 122 0.51 -22.19 17.97
N VAL A 123 1.28 -21.11 18.06
CA VAL A 123 2.36 -20.98 19.06
C VAL A 123 1.95 -20.21 20.31
N GLU A 124 0.66 -19.86 20.44
CA GLU A 124 0.14 -19.02 21.54
C GLU A 124 0.96 -17.73 21.71
N GLY A 125 1.43 -17.18 20.58
CA GLY A 125 2.32 -16.03 20.52
C GLY A 125 1.58 -14.68 20.51
N ASN A 126 2.34 -13.60 20.39
CA ASN A 126 1.84 -12.24 20.28
C ASN A 126 2.44 -11.52 19.06
N LEU A 127 1.95 -10.32 18.78
CA LEU A 127 2.49 -9.41 17.75
C LEU A 127 2.75 -8.01 18.35
N ASP A 128 3.13 -7.94 19.62
CA ASP A 128 3.25 -6.70 20.39
C ASP A 128 4.22 -5.67 19.79
N VAL A 129 5.20 -6.14 19.01
CA VAL A 129 6.15 -5.26 18.31
C VAL A 129 5.57 -4.66 17.03
N LEU A 130 4.48 -5.23 16.51
CA LEU A 130 3.90 -4.86 15.22
C LEU A 130 2.81 -3.80 15.41
N GLU A 131 3.14 -2.55 15.11
CA GLU A 131 2.23 -1.41 15.27
C GLU A 131 1.22 -1.31 14.11
N HIS A 132 1.71 -1.49 12.86
CA HIS A 132 0.90 -1.31 11.66
C HIS A 132 1.05 -2.44 10.65
N VAL A 133 -0.07 -2.90 10.13
CA VAL A 133 -0.15 -3.81 8.97
C VAL A 133 -0.92 -3.14 7.84
N ILE A 134 -0.24 -2.89 6.72
CA ILE A 134 -0.87 -2.38 5.51
C ILE A 134 -1.37 -3.57 4.70
N ILE A 135 -2.66 -3.60 4.42
CA ILE A 135 -3.30 -4.64 3.63
C ILE A 135 -3.84 -4.05 2.33
N GLY A 136 -3.42 -4.61 1.21
CA GLY A 136 -3.85 -4.17 -0.11
C GLY A 136 -3.76 -5.30 -1.14
N GLY A 137 -3.91 -4.96 -2.43
CA GLY A 137 -3.90 -5.92 -3.53
C GLY A 137 -5.19 -6.72 -3.69
N SER A 138 -5.94 -6.94 -2.62
CA SER A 138 -7.32 -7.45 -2.60
C SER A 138 -8.02 -7.01 -1.31
N ALA A 139 -9.34 -7.14 -1.26
CA ALA A 139 -10.12 -6.79 -0.08
C ALA A 139 -9.70 -7.64 1.13
N ALA A 140 -9.45 -6.99 2.26
CA ALA A 140 -9.16 -7.66 3.52
C ALA A 140 -10.47 -8.19 4.15
N PRO A 141 -10.51 -9.47 4.59
CA PRO A 141 -11.63 -9.95 5.38
C PRO A 141 -11.81 -9.14 6.67
N SER A 142 -13.04 -8.76 7.01
CA SER A 142 -13.34 -8.00 8.23
C SER A 142 -12.83 -8.71 9.50
N ALA A 143 -13.00 -10.02 9.59
CA ALA A 143 -12.49 -10.83 10.70
C ALA A 143 -10.96 -10.75 10.86
N MET A 144 -10.20 -10.58 9.76
CA MET A 144 -8.75 -10.40 9.83
C MET A 144 -8.40 -9.03 10.41
N ILE A 145 -9.11 -7.99 9.99
CA ILE A 145 -8.92 -6.63 10.52
C ILE A 145 -9.23 -6.61 12.01
N GLU A 146 -10.35 -7.22 12.40
CA GLU A 146 -10.79 -7.35 13.79
C GLU A 146 -9.75 -8.08 14.64
N GLU A 147 -9.25 -9.24 14.18
CA GLU A 147 -8.26 -10.04 14.91
C GLU A 147 -6.96 -9.27 15.16
N PHE A 148 -6.40 -8.60 14.13
CA PHE A 148 -5.22 -7.77 14.32
C PHE A 148 -5.42 -6.69 15.37
N GLN A 149 -6.57 -6.02 15.35
CA GLN A 149 -6.83 -4.88 16.23
C GLN A 149 -7.22 -5.28 17.64
N THR A 150 -8.10 -6.28 17.79
CA THR A 150 -8.67 -6.64 19.12
C THR A 150 -7.79 -7.65 19.87
N THR A 151 -7.15 -8.57 19.16
CA THR A 151 -6.34 -9.61 19.79
C THR A 151 -4.88 -9.17 19.96
N TYR A 152 -4.33 -8.51 18.95
CA TYR A 152 -2.88 -8.17 18.94
C TYR A 152 -2.59 -6.67 19.11
N GLY A 153 -3.60 -5.80 19.11
CA GLY A 153 -3.39 -4.36 19.22
C GLY A 153 -2.78 -3.70 17.97
N THR A 154 -2.57 -4.47 16.91
CA THR A 154 -1.95 -4.02 15.67
C THR A 154 -2.95 -3.23 14.82
N GLN A 155 -2.58 -2.01 14.41
CA GLN A 155 -3.43 -1.19 13.56
C GLN A 155 -3.40 -1.68 12.11
N VAL A 156 -4.58 -1.89 11.53
CA VAL A 156 -4.69 -2.24 10.11
C VAL A 156 -4.95 -1.00 9.28
N VAL A 157 -4.12 -0.81 8.25
CA VAL A 157 -4.32 0.19 7.20
C VAL A 157 -4.77 -0.54 5.94
N HIS A 158 -6.08 -0.56 5.69
CA HIS A 158 -6.63 -1.14 4.47
C HIS A 158 -6.48 -0.14 3.33
N ALA A 159 -5.67 -0.46 2.33
CA ALA A 159 -5.31 0.43 1.25
C ALA A 159 -5.75 -0.10 -0.12
N TRP A 160 -5.97 0.82 -1.05
CA TRP A 160 -6.23 0.48 -2.46
C TRP A 160 -5.28 1.24 -3.38
N GLY A 161 -4.92 0.57 -4.45
CA GLY A 161 -4.10 1.12 -5.52
C GLY A 161 -4.02 0.19 -6.72
N MET A 162 -3.31 0.64 -7.73
CA MET A 162 -3.10 -0.09 -8.99
C MET A 162 -1.64 0.03 -9.42
N THR A 163 -1.18 -0.91 -10.24
CA THR A 163 0.16 -0.82 -10.83
C THR A 163 0.38 0.50 -11.54
N GLU A 164 -0.63 1.00 -12.22
CA GLU A 164 -0.65 2.28 -12.92
C GLU A 164 -0.56 3.52 -12.00
N MET A 165 -0.70 3.33 -10.70
CA MET A 165 -0.70 4.38 -9.68
C MET A 165 0.51 4.35 -8.74
N SER A 166 1.51 3.53 -8.98
CA SER A 166 2.81 3.42 -8.27
C SER A 166 2.85 2.88 -6.81
N PRO A 167 1.86 2.25 -6.14
CA PRO A 167 0.47 1.99 -6.54
C PRO A 167 -0.58 2.89 -5.86
N LEU A 168 -0.23 3.80 -4.97
CA LEU A 168 -1.07 4.40 -3.95
C LEU A 168 -2.24 5.23 -4.50
N GLY A 169 -3.47 4.81 -4.18
CA GLY A 169 -4.70 5.53 -4.50
C GLY A 169 -5.47 6.00 -3.27
N SER A 170 -5.69 5.09 -2.30
CA SER A 170 -6.37 5.43 -1.05
C SER A 170 -5.72 4.75 0.16
N SER A 171 -5.96 5.31 1.34
CA SER A 171 -5.48 4.80 2.63
C SER A 171 -6.59 4.79 3.66
N GLY A 172 -6.64 3.73 4.45
CA GLY A 172 -7.61 3.51 5.52
C GLY A 172 -7.23 4.14 6.87
N VAL A 173 -6.19 4.98 6.91
CA VAL A 173 -5.90 5.75 8.12
C VAL A 173 -7.05 6.71 8.40
N LEU A 174 -7.66 6.61 9.59
CA LEU A 174 -8.80 7.44 9.93
C LEU A 174 -8.36 8.89 10.18
N PRO A 175 -9.09 9.88 9.63
CA PRO A 175 -8.83 11.28 9.95
C PRO A 175 -8.98 11.57 11.44
N PRO A 176 -8.17 12.47 12.04
CA PRO A 176 -8.18 12.74 13.47
C PRO A 176 -9.54 13.15 14.06
N HIS A 177 -10.40 13.80 13.28
CA HIS A 177 -11.74 14.15 13.72
C HIS A 177 -12.64 12.94 13.86
N ILE A 178 -12.57 11.99 12.91
CA ILE A 178 -13.29 10.71 12.98
C ILE A 178 -12.78 9.87 14.17
N GLU A 179 -11.45 9.79 14.33
CA GLU A 179 -10.83 9.04 15.43
C GLU A 179 -11.31 9.54 16.81
N LYS A 180 -11.60 10.85 16.94
CA LYS A 180 -12.05 11.47 18.19
C LYS A 180 -13.56 11.38 18.43
N THR A 181 -14.38 11.36 17.39
CA THR A 181 -15.83 11.55 17.52
C THR A 181 -16.67 10.33 17.18
N ALA A 182 -16.14 9.42 16.34
CA ALA A 182 -16.87 8.23 15.93
C ALA A 182 -16.84 7.14 17.02
N THR A 183 -17.91 6.36 17.09
CA THR A 183 -17.98 5.14 17.91
C THR A 183 -17.05 4.07 17.36
N GLU A 184 -16.68 3.07 18.15
CA GLU A 184 -15.82 1.97 17.70
C GLU A 184 -16.46 1.19 16.54
N ALA A 185 -17.79 1.02 16.54
CA ALA A 185 -18.52 0.39 15.43
C ALA A 185 -18.40 1.20 14.13
N GLU A 186 -18.57 2.52 14.19
CA GLU A 186 -18.40 3.41 13.03
C GLU A 186 -16.96 3.43 12.53
N LYS A 187 -15.97 3.44 13.43
CA LYS A 187 -14.56 3.32 13.06
C LYS A 187 -14.28 1.99 12.36
N PHE A 188 -14.81 0.90 12.87
CA PHE A 188 -14.65 -0.42 12.26
C PHE A 188 -15.29 -0.48 10.86
N ASP A 189 -16.51 0.04 10.70
CA ASP A 189 -17.19 0.13 9.40
C ASP A 189 -16.39 0.95 8.36
N LEU A 190 -15.61 1.93 8.80
CA LEU A 190 -14.71 2.69 7.94
C LEU A 190 -13.43 1.92 7.63
N LYS A 191 -12.84 1.21 8.61
CA LYS A 191 -11.60 0.45 8.46
C LYS A 191 -11.74 -0.78 7.56
N VAL A 192 -12.92 -1.39 7.47
CA VAL A 192 -13.17 -2.47 6.50
C VAL A 192 -13.28 -2.00 5.06
N LYS A 193 -13.49 -0.70 4.83
CA LYS A 193 -13.42 -0.08 3.51
C LYS A 193 -11.97 0.23 3.15
N GLN A 194 -11.71 0.49 1.86
CA GLN A 194 -10.34 0.74 1.36
C GLN A 194 -9.89 2.21 1.56
N GLY A 195 -10.50 2.89 2.53
CA GLY A 195 -10.12 4.22 2.97
C GLY A 195 -10.57 5.35 2.06
N HIS A 196 -9.94 6.49 2.22
CA HIS A 196 -10.17 7.70 1.45
C HIS A 196 -8.99 7.98 0.52
N ARG A 197 -9.26 8.69 -0.58
CA ARG A 197 -8.21 9.11 -1.51
C ARG A 197 -7.10 9.87 -0.79
N VAL A 198 -5.86 9.59 -1.14
CA VAL A 198 -4.72 10.33 -0.59
C VAL A 198 -4.60 11.69 -1.27
N TRP A 199 -3.94 12.64 -0.61
CA TRP A 199 -3.68 13.94 -1.19
C TRP A 199 -2.90 13.82 -2.51
N GLY A 200 -3.28 14.61 -3.51
CA GLY A 200 -2.69 14.55 -4.86
C GLY A 200 -3.40 13.58 -5.81
N VAL A 201 -4.27 12.70 -5.33
CA VAL A 201 -5.08 11.82 -6.17
C VAL A 201 -6.52 12.32 -6.24
N ASP A 202 -7.01 12.56 -7.45
CA ASP A 202 -8.42 12.76 -7.73
C ASP A 202 -9.06 11.44 -8.13
N MET A 203 -10.27 11.19 -7.59
CA MET A 203 -11.08 10.02 -7.91
C MET A 203 -12.52 10.43 -8.14
N LYS A 204 -13.15 9.83 -9.13
CA LYS A 204 -14.60 9.91 -9.34
C LYS A 204 -15.11 8.63 -9.99
N ILE A 205 -16.40 8.37 -9.86
CA ILE A 205 -17.08 7.34 -10.63
C ILE A 205 -17.82 7.98 -11.79
N VAL A 206 -17.81 7.31 -12.94
CA VAL A 206 -18.51 7.73 -14.15
C VAL A 206 -19.32 6.56 -14.71
N ASP A 207 -20.39 6.85 -15.45
CA ASP A 207 -21.11 5.83 -16.21
C ASP A 207 -20.41 5.49 -17.53
N ASP A 208 -21.07 4.69 -18.39
CA ASP A 208 -20.54 4.25 -19.68
C ASP A 208 -20.34 5.39 -20.68
N GLU A 209 -21.05 6.51 -20.49
CA GLU A 209 -20.92 7.74 -21.26
C GLU A 209 -19.92 8.74 -20.66
N ALA A 210 -19.14 8.32 -19.65
CA ALA A 210 -18.18 9.12 -18.91
C ALA A 210 -18.77 10.30 -18.10
N VAL A 211 -20.09 10.27 -17.82
CA VAL A 211 -20.77 11.28 -17.00
C VAL A 211 -20.50 10.99 -15.52
N PRO A 212 -20.06 12.00 -14.74
CA PRO A 212 -19.82 11.81 -13.30
C PRO A 212 -21.07 11.39 -12.54
N GLN A 213 -20.93 10.35 -11.72
CA GLN A 213 -21.99 9.84 -10.86
C GLN A 213 -21.92 10.47 -9.46
N PRO A 214 -23.04 10.51 -8.70
CA PRO A 214 -23.08 11.05 -7.35
C PRO A 214 -22.12 10.29 -6.39
N ASN A 215 -21.47 11.04 -5.51
CA ASN A 215 -20.66 10.46 -4.43
C ASN A 215 -21.53 10.26 -3.16
N ASP A 216 -22.51 9.38 -3.25
CA ASP A 216 -23.53 9.13 -2.22
C ASP A 216 -23.39 7.76 -1.54
N GLY A 217 -22.35 7.02 -1.87
CA GLY A 217 -22.10 5.66 -1.38
C GLY A 217 -23.05 4.59 -1.94
N LYS A 218 -23.87 4.92 -2.95
CA LYS A 218 -24.85 4.02 -3.57
C LYS A 218 -24.65 3.93 -5.09
N ALA A 219 -24.36 5.05 -5.74
CA ALA A 219 -24.11 5.10 -7.18
C ALA A 219 -22.94 4.19 -7.57
N ARG A 220 -23.08 3.53 -8.72
CA ARG A 220 -22.07 2.63 -9.28
C ARG A 220 -21.58 3.17 -10.62
N GLY A 221 -20.36 2.82 -11.00
CA GLY A 221 -19.78 3.22 -12.28
C GLY A 221 -18.32 2.80 -12.38
N HIS A 222 -17.67 3.27 -13.43
CA HIS A 222 -16.23 3.09 -13.64
C HIS A 222 -15.46 4.07 -12.76
N LEU A 223 -14.49 3.56 -12.00
CA LEU A 223 -13.60 4.40 -11.23
C LEU A 223 -12.52 4.99 -12.15
N VAL A 224 -12.50 6.30 -12.26
CA VAL A 224 -11.46 7.05 -12.96
C VAL A 224 -10.61 7.83 -11.96
N VAL A 225 -9.30 7.86 -12.22
CA VAL A 225 -8.30 8.39 -11.29
C VAL A 225 -7.34 9.33 -12.03
N ARG A 226 -6.84 10.34 -11.32
CA ARG A 226 -5.84 11.28 -11.81
C ARG A 226 -4.90 11.64 -10.66
N GLY A 227 -3.59 11.75 -10.95
CA GLY A 227 -2.61 12.15 -9.93
C GLY A 227 -1.19 12.21 -10.48
N PRO A 228 -0.26 12.84 -9.74
CA PRO A 228 1.09 13.12 -10.21
C PRO A 228 2.02 11.91 -10.31
N TRP A 229 1.63 10.77 -9.74
CA TRP A 229 2.37 9.50 -9.82
C TRP A 229 1.64 8.41 -10.61
N ILE A 230 0.55 8.75 -11.30
CA ILE A 230 -0.11 7.86 -12.25
C ILE A 230 0.72 7.85 -13.54
N ILE A 231 0.92 6.67 -14.14
CA ILE A 231 1.65 6.55 -15.39
C ILE A 231 0.98 7.34 -16.51
N SER A 232 1.78 7.88 -17.42
CA SER A 232 1.29 8.56 -18.62
C SER A 232 0.93 7.58 -19.74
N SER A 233 1.59 6.42 -19.76
CA SER A 233 1.40 5.40 -20.80
C SER A 233 1.97 4.05 -20.37
N TYR A 234 1.50 2.99 -21.03
CA TYR A 234 2.14 1.68 -20.98
C TYR A 234 3.31 1.59 -21.95
N TYR A 235 4.36 0.89 -21.54
CA TYR A 235 5.55 0.72 -22.33
C TYR A 235 5.29 -0.08 -23.61
N ASN A 236 5.64 0.51 -24.78
CA ASN A 236 5.46 -0.11 -26.10
C ASN A 236 4.05 -0.67 -26.37
N ASN A 237 3.01 -0.04 -25.85
CA ASN A 237 1.63 -0.49 -26.04
C ASN A 237 0.73 0.69 -26.41
N HIS A 238 0.81 1.10 -27.68
CA HIS A 238 0.05 2.26 -28.20
C HIS A 238 -1.47 2.05 -28.21
N ASP A 239 -1.93 0.81 -28.31
CA ASP A 239 -3.38 0.47 -28.36
C ASP A 239 -4.04 0.54 -26.98
N ALA A 240 -3.26 0.54 -25.91
CA ALA A 240 -3.74 0.60 -24.53
C ALA A 240 -3.57 1.97 -23.86
N ASN A 241 -3.03 2.95 -24.60
CA ASN A 241 -2.73 4.31 -24.12
C ASN A 241 -3.82 5.31 -24.54
#